data_6b2c51dd31edfa1ace1804d2b4e736f3
#
_entry.id   6b2c51dd31edfa1ace1804d2b4e736f3
#
_cell.length_a   1.000
_cell.length_b   1.000
_cell.length_c   1.000
_cell.angle_alpha   90.00
_cell.angle_beta   90.00
_cell.angle_gamma   90.00
#
_symmetry.space_group_name_H-M   'P 1'
#
loop_
_entity.id
_entity.type
_entity.pdbx_description
1 polymer ?
#
loop_
_entity_poly.entity_id
_entity_poly.type
_entity_poly.pdbx_seq_one_letter_code
_entity_poly.pdbx_strand_id
1 'polypeptide(L)'
;MGTHKQLEVWKNAMELAKIIYKKTAEFPKEELFCLTSQIRRAVVSIPANISEGSGRLQPKEFIYFLRISFGSLTELETLLIIALELDYLDKKDYEKIQNQIKLITVQLSRLISVIRNKVELSSHH
;
A
#
# COMPACT_ATOMS: atom_id res chain seq x y z
N MET A 1 -0.31 -7.29 -20.88
CA MET A 1 -0.53 -6.40 -19.74
C MET A 1 0.51 -5.30 -19.73
N GLY A 2 0.13 -4.07 -19.48
CA GLY A 2 1.05 -2.95 -19.43
C GLY A 2 2.02 -3.02 -18.26
N THR A 3 2.88 -2.04 -18.15
CA THR A 3 3.81 -1.96 -17.02
C THR A 3 3.06 -1.59 -15.75
N HIS A 4 3.67 -1.86 -14.60
CA HIS A 4 3.10 -1.47 -13.30
C HIS A 4 2.79 0.03 -13.23
N LYS A 5 3.53 0.85 -13.98
CA LYS A 5 3.35 2.31 -13.99
C LYS A 5 1.98 2.72 -14.55
N GLN A 6 1.29 1.85 -15.28
CA GLN A 6 -0.04 2.12 -15.82
C GLN A 6 -1.15 1.74 -14.86
N LEU A 7 -0.83 1.01 -13.79
CA LEU A 7 -1.83 0.59 -12.81
C LEU A 7 -2.21 1.76 -11.90
N GLU A 8 -3.53 2.02 -11.82
CA GLU A 8 -4.02 3.09 -10.94
C GLU A 8 -3.66 2.84 -9.47
N VAL A 9 -3.71 1.58 -9.03
CA VAL A 9 -3.37 1.25 -7.65
C VAL A 9 -1.90 1.57 -7.34
N TRP A 10 -1.00 1.35 -8.30
CA TRP A 10 0.41 1.72 -8.12
C TRP A 10 0.57 3.24 -8.00
N LYS A 11 -0.09 3.99 -8.87
CA LYS A 11 -0.05 5.45 -8.84
C LYS A 11 -0.56 6.00 -7.51
N ASN A 12 -1.65 5.45 -7.02
CA ASN A 12 -2.23 5.86 -5.74
C ASN A 12 -1.35 5.46 -4.56
N ALA A 13 -0.70 4.30 -4.63
CA ALA A 13 0.25 3.88 -3.60
C ALA A 13 1.49 4.79 -3.57
N MET A 14 1.98 5.21 -4.74
CA MET A 14 3.08 6.18 -4.83
C MET A 14 2.68 7.52 -4.23
N GLU A 15 1.47 7.98 -4.50
CA GLU A 15 0.97 9.23 -3.93
C GLU A 15 0.85 9.13 -2.40
N LEU A 16 0.36 8.00 -1.90
CA LEU A 16 0.30 7.76 -0.45
C LEU A 16 1.70 7.83 0.18
N ALA A 17 2.70 7.24 -0.46
CA ALA A 17 4.08 7.28 0.04
C ALA A 17 4.58 8.72 0.16
N LYS A 18 4.30 9.56 -0.83
CA LYS A 18 4.70 10.98 -0.80
C LYS A 18 4.02 11.71 0.36
N ILE A 19 2.73 11.49 0.55
CA ILE A 19 1.96 12.10 1.63
C ILE A 19 2.55 11.70 2.98
N ILE A 20 2.81 10.41 3.16
CA ILE A 20 3.36 9.86 4.41
C ILE A 20 4.75 10.42 4.71
N TYR A 21 5.62 10.53 3.70
CA TYR A 21 6.96 11.10 3.91
C TYR A 21 6.89 12.55 4.36
N LYS A 22 5.99 13.33 3.77
CA LYS A 22 5.81 14.74 4.16
C LYS A 22 5.29 14.86 5.58
N LYS A 23 4.31 14.03 5.95
CA LYS A 23 3.71 14.09 7.29
C LYS A 23 4.67 13.59 8.35
N THR A 24 5.39 12.51 8.11
CA THR A 24 6.32 11.96 9.09
C THR A 24 7.57 12.83 9.27
N ALA A 25 7.87 13.73 8.33
CA ALA A 25 8.94 14.69 8.51
C ALA A 25 8.67 15.64 9.68
N GLU A 26 7.40 15.80 10.08
CA GLU A 26 6.97 16.64 11.21
C GLU A 26 6.95 15.86 12.54
N PHE A 27 7.18 14.57 12.51
CA PHE A 27 7.17 13.72 13.72
C PHE A 27 8.38 14.04 14.60
N PRO A 28 8.30 13.74 15.93
CA PRO A 28 9.45 13.96 16.80
C PRO A 28 10.71 13.24 16.30
N LYS A 29 11.85 13.91 16.40
CA LYS A 29 13.12 13.36 15.90
C LYS A 29 13.52 12.06 16.61
N GLU A 30 13.12 11.89 17.86
CA GLU A 30 13.38 10.66 18.61
C GLU A 30 12.65 9.44 18.01
N GLU A 31 11.63 9.66 17.17
CA GLU A 31 10.93 8.57 16.50
C GLU A 31 11.53 8.20 15.15
N LEU A 32 12.55 8.91 14.70
CA LEU A 32 13.10 8.71 13.34
C LEU A 32 13.51 7.25 13.08
N PHE A 33 14.13 6.61 14.05
CA PHE A 33 14.57 5.21 13.93
C PHE A 33 13.60 4.22 14.59
N CYS A 34 12.42 4.67 14.95
CA CYS A 34 11.37 3.85 15.59
C CYS A 34 10.10 3.91 14.77
N LEU A 35 9.07 4.63 15.25
CA LEU A 35 7.77 4.69 14.59
C LEU A 35 7.86 5.26 13.17
N THR A 36 8.58 6.36 12.98
CA THR A 36 8.75 6.97 11.67
C THR A 36 9.33 5.99 10.65
N SER A 37 10.38 5.29 11.05
CA SER A 37 11.04 4.29 10.20
C SER A 37 10.07 3.17 9.81
N GLN A 38 9.30 2.66 10.76
CA GLN A 38 8.32 1.59 10.50
C GLN A 38 7.22 2.03 9.54
N ILE A 39 6.70 3.24 9.75
CA ILE A 39 5.66 3.80 8.87
C ILE A 39 6.18 3.94 7.44
N ARG A 40 7.38 4.48 7.28
CA ARG A 40 7.98 4.68 5.96
C ARG A 40 8.27 3.36 5.25
N ARG A 41 8.75 2.37 5.98
CA ARG A 41 9.00 1.04 5.41
C ARG A 41 7.70 0.39 4.95
N ALA A 42 6.64 0.48 5.75
CA ALA A 42 5.36 -0.09 5.39
C ALA A 42 4.79 0.58 4.13
N VAL A 43 4.82 1.92 4.07
CA VAL A 43 4.24 2.62 2.92
C VAL A 43 5.01 2.39 1.63
N VAL A 44 6.33 2.29 1.68
CA VAL A 44 7.17 2.02 0.50
C VAL A 44 6.95 0.58 0.00
N SER A 45 6.71 -0.35 0.92
CA SER A 45 6.46 -1.76 0.58
C SER A 45 5.23 -1.93 -0.30
N ILE A 46 4.24 -1.04 -0.21
CA ILE A 46 3.00 -1.17 -0.98
C ILE A 46 3.28 -1.04 -2.49
N PRO A 47 3.78 0.09 -3.00
CA PRO A 47 4.05 0.18 -4.43
C PRO A 47 5.18 -0.73 -4.88
N ALA A 48 6.17 -1.00 -4.03
CA ALA A 48 7.29 -1.87 -4.37
C ALA A 48 6.82 -3.28 -4.71
N ASN A 49 5.89 -3.82 -3.92
CA ASN A 49 5.36 -5.18 -4.16
C ASN A 49 4.38 -5.22 -5.32
N ILE A 50 3.61 -4.17 -5.56
CA ILE A 50 2.78 -4.07 -6.77
C ILE A 50 3.69 -4.15 -8.01
N SER A 51 4.74 -3.37 -8.00
CA SER A 51 5.73 -3.34 -9.09
C SER A 51 6.39 -4.70 -9.29
N GLU A 52 6.85 -5.33 -8.19
CA GLU A 52 7.50 -6.63 -8.24
C GLU A 52 6.56 -7.69 -8.83
N GLY A 53 5.31 -7.70 -8.37
CA GLY A 53 4.33 -8.68 -8.83
C GLY A 53 3.96 -8.49 -10.30
N SER A 54 3.84 -7.25 -10.75
CA SER A 54 3.46 -6.96 -12.14
C SER A 54 4.53 -7.41 -13.14
N GLY A 55 5.77 -7.55 -12.69
CA GLY A 55 6.87 -8.02 -13.52
C GLY A 55 6.98 -9.54 -13.59
N ARG A 56 6.15 -10.27 -12.85
CA ARG A 56 6.19 -11.73 -12.85
C ARG A 56 5.38 -12.29 -14.02
N LEU A 57 5.83 -13.42 -14.56
CA LEU A 57 5.15 -14.06 -15.69
C LEU A 57 3.93 -14.85 -15.25
N GLN A 58 3.90 -15.33 -14.00
CA GLN A 58 2.82 -16.18 -13.50
C GLN A 58 1.80 -15.36 -12.73
N PRO A 59 0.50 -15.47 -13.07
CA PRO A 59 -0.56 -14.75 -12.33
C PRO A 59 -0.59 -15.04 -10.84
N LYS A 60 -0.30 -16.28 -10.43
CA LYS A 60 -0.26 -16.65 -9.01
C LYS A 60 0.82 -15.89 -8.26
N GLU A 61 1.97 -15.63 -8.89
CA GLU A 61 3.04 -14.84 -8.29
C GLU A 61 2.61 -13.38 -8.17
N PHE A 62 1.91 -12.84 -9.17
CA PHE A 62 1.39 -11.49 -9.10
C PHE A 62 0.44 -11.35 -7.90
N ILE A 63 -0.49 -12.29 -7.74
CA ILE A 63 -1.41 -12.28 -6.60
C ILE A 63 -0.65 -12.34 -5.27
N TYR A 64 0.39 -13.18 -5.19
CA TYR A 64 1.24 -13.29 -4.00
C TYR A 64 1.81 -11.93 -3.60
N PHE A 65 2.39 -11.20 -4.54
CA PHE A 65 2.97 -9.88 -4.26
C PHE A 65 1.90 -8.83 -3.92
N LEU A 66 0.74 -8.90 -4.55
CA LEU A 66 -0.38 -8.01 -4.22
C LEU A 66 -0.87 -8.25 -2.79
N ARG A 67 -0.84 -9.50 -2.33
CA ARG A 67 -1.19 -9.82 -0.94
C ARG A 67 -0.16 -9.29 0.04
N ILE A 68 1.12 -9.29 -0.31
CA ILE A 68 2.14 -8.65 0.51
C ILE A 68 1.87 -7.16 0.62
N SER A 69 1.52 -6.50 -0.50
CA SER A 69 1.13 -5.08 -0.49
C SER A 69 -0.06 -4.85 0.44
N PHE A 70 -1.06 -5.73 0.39
CA PHE A 70 -2.24 -5.64 1.23
C PHE A 70 -1.86 -5.73 2.72
N GLY A 71 -0.97 -6.67 3.07
CA GLY A 71 -0.46 -6.81 4.43
C GLY A 71 0.29 -5.56 4.91
N SER A 72 1.10 -4.97 4.03
CA SER A 72 1.82 -3.73 4.33
C SER A 72 0.85 -2.56 4.57
N LEU A 73 -0.23 -2.52 3.82
CA LEU A 73 -1.28 -1.50 3.97
C LEU A 73 -1.97 -1.64 5.33
N THR A 74 -2.27 -2.87 5.74
CA THR A 74 -2.86 -3.18 7.04
C THR A 74 -1.92 -2.78 8.18
N GLU A 75 -0.63 -3.08 8.04
CA GLU A 75 0.39 -2.68 9.01
C GLU A 75 0.44 -1.16 9.12
N LEU A 76 0.44 -0.47 7.98
CA LEU A 76 0.46 0.99 7.94
C LEU A 76 -0.72 1.58 8.71
N GLU A 77 -1.93 1.02 8.54
CA GLU A 77 -3.11 1.48 9.27
C GLU A 77 -2.89 1.45 10.78
N THR A 78 -2.36 0.34 11.28
CA THR A 78 -2.09 0.20 12.72
C THR A 78 -1.07 1.24 13.19
N LEU A 79 0.02 1.42 12.44
CA LEU A 79 1.05 2.38 12.80
C LEU A 79 0.51 3.82 12.82
N LEU A 80 -0.37 4.16 11.89
CA LEU A 80 -0.98 5.50 11.83
C LEU A 80 -1.95 5.73 12.97
N ILE A 81 -2.66 4.69 13.43
CA ILE A 81 -3.50 4.78 14.62
C ILE A 81 -2.64 5.08 15.84
N ILE A 82 -1.49 4.42 15.96
CA ILE A 82 -0.54 4.70 17.04
C ILE A 82 -0.09 6.16 16.99
N ALA A 83 0.27 6.65 15.80
CA ALA A 83 0.69 8.04 15.62
C ALA A 83 -0.41 9.02 16.02
N LEU A 84 -1.65 8.71 15.67
CA LEU A 84 -2.81 9.52 16.04
C LEU A 84 -2.98 9.57 17.56
N GLU A 85 -2.90 8.42 18.23
CA GLU A 85 -3.06 8.32 19.67
C GLU A 85 -1.93 9.01 20.44
N LEU A 86 -0.73 9.08 19.85
CA LEU A 86 0.40 9.79 20.44
C LEU A 86 0.42 11.30 20.08
N ASP A 87 -0.61 11.76 19.39
CA ASP A 87 -0.74 13.15 18.94
C ASP A 87 0.35 13.60 17.97
N TYR A 88 1.01 12.66 17.28
CA TYR A 88 1.98 12.99 16.22
C TYR A 88 1.27 13.35 14.92
N LEU A 89 0.03 12.93 14.76
CA LEU A 89 -0.78 13.13 13.57
C LEU A 89 -2.15 13.63 14.03
N ASP A 90 -2.63 14.74 13.46
CA ASP A 90 -3.94 15.23 13.86
C ASP A 90 -5.06 14.45 13.15
N LYS A 91 -6.26 14.55 13.68
CA LYS A 91 -7.41 13.80 13.18
C LYS A 91 -7.74 14.11 11.74
N LYS A 92 -7.62 15.37 11.33
CA LYS A 92 -7.92 15.81 9.98
C LYS A 92 -6.97 15.15 8.96
N ASP A 93 -5.68 15.18 9.25
CA ASP A 93 -4.68 14.55 8.38
C ASP A 93 -4.84 13.04 8.38
N TYR A 94 -5.12 12.45 9.55
CA TYR A 94 -5.38 11.02 9.66
C TYR A 94 -6.54 10.59 8.75
N GLU A 95 -7.65 11.33 8.77
CA GLU A 95 -8.82 11.00 7.96
C GLU A 95 -8.53 11.08 6.46
N LYS A 96 -7.75 12.08 6.02
CA LYS A 96 -7.34 12.19 4.62
C LYS A 96 -6.51 11.00 4.18
N ILE A 97 -5.55 10.61 5.02
CA ILE A 97 -4.69 9.46 4.74
C ILE A 97 -5.53 8.18 4.73
N GLN A 98 -6.45 8.05 5.67
CA GLN A 98 -7.33 6.87 5.76
C GLN A 98 -8.19 6.72 4.52
N ASN A 99 -8.68 7.83 3.95
CA ASN A 99 -9.45 7.79 2.70
C ASN A 99 -8.60 7.27 1.55
N GLN A 100 -7.33 7.67 1.47
CA GLN A 100 -6.41 7.19 0.45
C GLN A 100 -6.13 5.69 0.64
N ILE A 101 -5.97 5.24 1.88
CA ILE A 101 -5.78 3.83 2.21
C ILE A 101 -7.00 3.01 1.77
N LYS A 102 -8.21 3.49 2.02
CA LYS A 102 -9.44 2.80 1.61
C LYS A 102 -9.51 2.64 0.10
N LEU A 103 -9.15 3.67 -0.65
CA LEU A 103 -9.11 3.61 -2.10
C LEU A 103 -8.16 2.51 -2.58
N ILE A 104 -6.95 2.48 -2.03
CA ILE A 104 -5.93 1.49 -2.40
C ILE A 104 -6.40 0.08 -2.02
N THR A 105 -7.02 -0.08 -0.85
CA THR A 105 -7.58 -1.37 -0.40
C THR A 105 -8.58 -1.92 -1.43
N VAL A 106 -9.51 -1.08 -1.87
CA VAL A 106 -10.51 -1.48 -2.88
C VAL A 106 -9.83 -1.84 -4.19
N GLN A 107 -8.87 -1.04 -4.62
CA GLN A 107 -8.17 -1.29 -5.89
C GLN A 107 -7.34 -2.57 -5.86
N LEU A 108 -6.65 -2.86 -4.75
CA LEU A 108 -5.91 -4.12 -4.59
C LEU A 108 -6.84 -5.32 -4.63
N SER A 109 -7.96 -5.25 -3.92
CA SER A 109 -8.94 -6.32 -3.89
C SER A 109 -9.52 -6.61 -5.27
N ARG A 110 -9.85 -5.56 -6.02
CA ARG A 110 -10.36 -5.70 -7.38
C ARG A 110 -9.33 -6.30 -8.33
N LEU A 111 -8.09 -5.86 -8.23
CA LEU A 111 -7.03 -6.38 -9.09
C LEU A 111 -6.78 -7.85 -8.81
N ILE A 112 -6.73 -8.25 -7.55
CA ILE A 112 -6.58 -9.66 -7.15
C ILE A 112 -7.73 -10.48 -7.73
N SER A 113 -8.97 -10.00 -7.61
CA SER A 113 -10.15 -10.69 -8.15
C SER A 113 -10.08 -10.84 -9.67
N VAL A 114 -9.69 -9.78 -10.37
CA VAL A 114 -9.57 -9.82 -11.84
C VAL A 114 -8.54 -10.87 -12.27
N ILE A 115 -7.38 -10.88 -11.61
CA ILE A 115 -6.32 -11.85 -11.95
C ILE A 115 -6.76 -13.27 -11.62
N ARG A 116 -7.39 -13.47 -10.46
CA ARG A 116 -7.89 -14.79 -10.05
C ARG A 116 -8.93 -15.33 -11.03
N ASN A 117 -9.87 -14.49 -11.45
CA ASN A 117 -10.91 -14.90 -12.40
C ASN A 117 -10.30 -15.30 -13.74
N LYS A 118 -9.29 -14.59 -14.20
CA LYS A 118 -8.58 -14.96 -15.44
C LYS A 118 -7.89 -16.32 -15.32
N VAL A 119 -7.31 -16.62 -14.17
CA VAL A 119 -6.66 -17.92 -13.91
C VAL A 119 -7.70 -19.02 -13.93
N GLU A 120 -8.85 -18.84 -13.28
CA GLU A 120 -9.93 -19.83 -13.24
C GLU A 120 -10.48 -20.09 -14.64
N LEU A 121 -10.72 -19.04 -15.44
CA LEU A 121 -11.19 -19.19 -16.81
C LEU A 121 -10.19 -19.98 -17.65
N SER A 122 -8.89 -19.70 -17.49
CA SER A 122 -7.83 -20.41 -18.23
C SER A 122 -7.77 -21.89 -17.84
N SER A 123 -8.04 -22.23 -16.58
CA SER A 123 -7.96 -23.61 -16.11
C SER A 123 -9.11 -24.48 -16.59
N HIS A 124 -10.18 -23.89 -17.14
CA HIS A 124 -11.33 -24.60 -17.69
C HIS A 124 -11.20 -24.88 -19.18
N HIS A 125 -10.12 -24.44 -19.80
CA HIS A 125 -9.82 -24.72 -21.19
C HIS A 125 -8.72 -25.77 -21.31
#